data_e83d1f11f75d107b50a9f0f5919402ca
#
_entry.id   e83d1f11f75d107b50a9f0f5919402ca
#
_cell.length_a   1.000
_cell.length_b   1.000
_cell.length_c   1.000
_cell.angle_alpha   90.00
_cell.angle_beta   90.00
_cell.angle_gamma   90.00
#
_symmetry.space_group_name_H-M   'P 1'
#
loop_
_entity.id
_entity.type
_entity.pdbx_description
1 polymer ?
#
loop_
_entity_poly.entity_id
_entity_poly.type
_entity_poly.pdbx_seq_one_letter_code
_entity_poly.pdbx_strand_id
1 'polypeptide(L)'
;MTDASTRGPGTGRVAPEELRSHRWFGTDGLRSFSHRARTRQLGYLPEEHLGKPVVAVLNTWSDINPCHTHLRDRAQAVKRGVWQAGGFPLEFPVSTLSETFQKPTPMLYRNLLAMETEELLRSYPVDGAVLLGGCDKSTPALLMGAASVDLPTVFVPAGPMLPGHWRNEVLGSGTDMWKYWDERRAGTIGDCEMAELENGLARSPGHCMTMGTASTLTAAAEVLGVTLPGASSIPAVDSGHERMAAASGLRIVDLVMRQVTLSQILTPEAYEDAVATVLALGGSTNAVIHLIAMAGRSGVKLTLDDFDRIARTVPVLADLRPGGRYLMEDFHFAGGLPGFLGRLTNVLHLDRPTVAHDTLREQLDGAPVHNSAVIRERSDPLAGEGGVAVLRGNLCP
;
A
#
# COMPACT_ATOMS: atom_id res chain seq x y z
N MET A 1 -18.70 -26.25 13.86
CA MET A 1 -18.44 -26.20 12.43
C MET A 1 -19.78 -25.96 11.74
N THR A 2 -20.16 -24.71 11.55
CA THR A 2 -21.37 -24.32 10.80
C THR A 2 -20.90 -23.82 9.44
N ASP A 3 -21.45 -24.42 8.42
CA ASP A 3 -21.17 -24.24 7.01
C ASP A 3 -21.37 -22.76 6.58
N ALA A 4 -20.27 -22.08 6.19
CA ALA A 4 -20.23 -20.66 5.78
C ALA A 4 -20.27 -20.47 4.25
N SER A 5 -20.68 -21.48 3.48
CA SER A 5 -20.41 -21.51 2.02
C SER A 5 -21.54 -21.07 1.09
N THR A 6 -22.61 -20.39 1.58
CA THR A 6 -23.75 -20.05 0.69
C THR A 6 -24.38 -18.67 0.94
N ARG A 7 -23.60 -17.61 1.17
CA ARG A 7 -24.12 -16.24 1.07
C ARG A 7 -23.49 -15.54 -0.11
N GLY A 8 -24.26 -15.36 -1.18
CA GLY A 8 -23.95 -14.40 -2.25
C GLY A 8 -23.86 -12.97 -1.66
N PRO A 9 -23.36 -11.96 -2.40
CA PRO A 9 -23.17 -10.60 -1.89
C PRO A 9 -24.51 -10.03 -1.43
N GLY A 10 -24.77 -10.12 -0.13
CA GLY A 10 -26.00 -9.71 0.51
C GLY A 10 -26.04 -8.20 0.71
N THR A 11 -27.15 -7.58 0.37
CA THR A 11 -27.49 -6.17 0.59
C THR A 11 -27.78 -5.83 2.08
N GLY A 12 -27.52 -6.75 3.01
CA GLY A 12 -27.76 -6.57 4.45
C GLY A 12 -26.48 -6.23 5.22
N ARG A 13 -26.53 -5.20 6.05
CA ARG A 13 -25.46 -4.91 7.02
C ARG A 13 -25.45 -5.99 8.11
N VAL A 14 -24.24 -6.37 8.55
CA VAL A 14 -24.02 -7.31 9.67
C VAL A 14 -24.64 -6.76 10.95
N ALA A 15 -25.34 -7.62 11.71
CA ALA A 15 -25.86 -7.27 13.01
C ALA A 15 -24.71 -7.19 14.05
N PRO A 16 -24.87 -6.37 15.12
CA PRO A 16 -23.83 -6.25 16.16
C PRO A 16 -23.40 -7.59 16.79
N GLU A 17 -24.31 -8.55 16.88
CA GLU A 17 -24.07 -9.89 17.44
C GLU A 17 -23.22 -10.78 16.52
N GLU A 18 -23.16 -10.47 15.24
CA GLU A 18 -22.37 -11.19 14.23
C GLU A 18 -20.92 -10.65 14.12
N LEU A 19 -20.64 -9.48 14.70
CA LEU A 19 -19.28 -8.91 14.75
C LEU A 19 -18.36 -9.80 15.57
N ARG A 20 -17.10 -9.96 15.14
CA ARG A 20 -16.08 -10.69 15.90
C ARG A 20 -15.85 -10.07 17.29
N SER A 21 -15.92 -8.73 17.36
CA SER A 21 -15.76 -7.95 18.59
C SER A 21 -16.92 -8.14 19.59
N HIS A 22 -18.05 -8.69 19.18
CA HIS A 22 -19.17 -9.02 20.09
C HIS A 22 -18.72 -9.87 21.28
N ARG A 23 -17.80 -10.82 21.07
CA ARG A 23 -17.22 -11.64 22.15
C ARG A 23 -16.37 -10.86 23.17
N TRP A 24 -15.95 -9.64 22.85
CA TRP A 24 -15.30 -8.75 23.85
C TRP A 24 -16.33 -8.05 24.73
N PHE A 25 -17.42 -7.54 24.13
CA PHE A 25 -18.24 -6.53 24.76
C PHE A 25 -19.70 -6.95 24.94
N GLY A 26 -20.24 -7.79 24.03
CA GLY A 26 -21.66 -8.02 23.87
C GLY A 26 -22.21 -9.20 24.68
N THR A 27 -21.35 -10.11 25.16
CA THR A 27 -21.81 -11.31 25.88
C THR A 27 -22.00 -11.04 27.38
N ASP A 28 -22.91 -11.82 28.00
CA ASP A 28 -23.08 -11.86 29.47
C ASP A 28 -22.06 -12.84 30.07
N GLY A 29 -21.07 -12.30 30.78
CA GLY A 29 -20.06 -13.12 31.40
C GLY A 29 -18.89 -12.33 31.96
N LEU A 30 -18.08 -12.97 32.80
CA LEU A 30 -16.95 -12.37 33.48
C LEU A 30 -15.93 -11.73 32.51
N ARG A 31 -15.68 -12.38 31.37
CA ARG A 31 -14.73 -11.87 30.37
C ARG A 31 -15.20 -10.56 29.76
N SER A 32 -16.44 -10.50 29.26
CA SER A 32 -17.00 -9.28 28.68
C SER A 32 -17.15 -8.17 29.71
N PHE A 33 -17.53 -8.50 30.94
CA PHE A 33 -17.50 -7.55 32.06
C PHE A 33 -16.10 -6.96 32.25
N SER A 34 -15.09 -7.83 32.30
CA SER A 34 -13.68 -7.39 32.45
C SER A 34 -13.25 -6.49 31.28
N HIS A 35 -13.57 -6.89 30.04
CA HIS A 35 -13.21 -6.10 28.84
C HIS A 35 -13.89 -4.72 28.86
N ARG A 36 -15.19 -4.64 29.17
CA ARG A 36 -15.89 -3.34 29.30
C ARG A 36 -15.29 -2.49 30.41
N ALA A 37 -14.90 -3.07 31.56
CA ALA A 37 -14.24 -2.33 32.64
C ALA A 37 -12.87 -1.82 32.22
N ARG A 38 -12.08 -2.62 31.46
CA ARG A 38 -10.76 -2.20 30.93
C ARG A 38 -10.90 -1.14 29.83
N THR A 39 -11.94 -1.20 29.02
CA THR A 39 -12.19 -0.15 28.01
C THR A 39 -12.51 1.20 28.70
N ARG A 40 -13.23 1.18 29.84
CA ARG A 40 -13.38 2.39 30.68
C ARG A 40 -12.05 2.89 31.25
N GLN A 41 -11.13 2.00 31.61
CA GLN A 41 -9.77 2.37 32.05
C GLN A 41 -8.99 3.10 30.95
N LEU A 42 -9.27 2.79 29.67
CA LEU A 42 -8.70 3.49 28.51
C LEU A 42 -9.38 4.84 28.23
N GLY A 43 -10.40 5.22 28.99
CA GLY A 43 -11.12 6.49 28.91
C GLY A 43 -12.36 6.47 28.01
N TYR A 44 -12.80 5.30 27.53
CA TYR A 44 -13.97 5.19 26.66
C TYR A 44 -15.26 4.86 27.40
N LEU A 45 -16.36 5.48 26.97
CA LEU A 45 -17.71 5.18 27.45
C LEU A 45 -18.32 3.97 26.71
N PRO A 46 -19.31 3.27 27.30
CA PRO A 46 -19.97 2.15 26.63
C PRO A 46 -20.56 2.50 25.26
N GLU A 47 -21.13 3.68 25.12
CA GLU A 47 -21.77 4.18 23.89
C GLU A 47 -20.77 4.35 22.74
N GLU A 48 -19.48 4.41 23.07
CA GLU A 48 -18.43 4.60 22.08
C GLU A 48 -18.01 3.27 21.42
N HIS A 49 -18.25 2.10 22.07
CA HIS A 49 -17.77 0.82 21.56
C HIS A 49 -18.82 -0.32 21.54
N LEU A 50 -19.85 -0.27 22.38
CA LEU A 50 -20.85 -1.35 22.40
C LEU A 50 -21.63 -1.42 21.08
N GLY A 51 -21.66 -2.61 20.49
CA GLY A 51 -22.38 -2.86 19.24
C GLY A 51 -21.77 -2.21 17.99
N LYS A 52 -20.59 -1.64 18.11
CA LYS A 52 -19.88 -1.02 16.98
C LYS A 52 -18.76 -1.90 16.44
N PRO A 53 -18.47 -1.83 15.12
CA PRO A 53 -17.32 -2.50 14.54
C PRO A 53 -16.01 -2.01 15.18
N VAL A 54 -15.17 -2.92 15.64
CA VAL A 54 -13.84 -2.61 16.17
C VAL A 54 -12.82 -2.71 15.05
N VAL A 55 -12.15 -1.60 14.75
CA VAL A 55 -11.15 -1.51 13.68
C VAL A 55 -9.75 -1.41 14.26
N ALA A 56 -8.89 -2.38 13.92
CA ALA A 56 -7.46 -2.29 14.22
C ALA A 56 -6.78 -1.31 13.26
N VAL A 57 -6.01 -0.37 13.80
CA VAL A 57 -5.15 0.53 13.02
C VAL A 57 -3.70 0.09 13.27
N LEU A 58 -3.15 -0.74 12.39
CA LEU A 58 -1.78 -1.25 12.48
C LEU A 58 -0.84 -0.19 11.92
N ASN A 59 0.01 0.37 12.78
CA ASN A 59 0.84 1.51 12.46
C ASN A 59 2.33 1.18 12.56
N THR A 60 3.04 1.27 11.43
CA THR A 60 4.50 1.10 11.35
C THR A 60 5.28 2.40 11.63
N TRP A 61 4.66 3.40 12.23
CA TRP A 61 5.31 4.65 12.62
C TRP A 61 6.54 4.41 13.49
N SER A 62 7.59 5.17 13.24
CA SER A 62 8.75 5.25 14.14
C SER A 62 9.61 6.46 13.78
N ASP A 63 10.32 7.02 14.77
CA ASP A 63 11.31 8.09 14.56
C ASP A 63 12.52 7.63 13.74
N ILE A 64 12.87 6.33 13.78
CA ILE A 64 14.00 5.76 13.03
C ILE A 64 13.68 5.51 11.55
N ASN A 65 12.43 5.68 11.11
CA ASN A 65 12.04 5.41 9.73
C ASN A 65 11.53 6.69 9.05
N PRO A 66 12.35 7.40 8.28
CA PRO A 66 11.95 8.64 7.60
C PRO A 66 10.75 8.45 6.65
N CYS A 67 10.57 7.23 6.12
CA CYS A 67 9.42 6.92 5.28
C CYS A 67 8.10 6.91 6.07
N HIS A 68 8.12 6.76 7.40
CA HIS A 68 6.95 6.50 8.24
C HIS A 68 6.72 7.52 9.36
N THR A 69 7.58 8.52 9.55
CA THR A 69 7.47 9.48 10.67
C THR A 69 6.13 10.20 10.73
N HIS A 70 5.51 10.51 9.58
CA HIS A 70 4.20 11.17 9.47
C HIS A 70 3.01 10.21 9.70
N LEU A 71 3.22 8.90 9.72
CA LEU A 71 2.13 7.93 9.91
C LEU A 71 1.47 8.03 11.29
N ARG A 72 2.15 8.62 12.28
CA ARG A 72 1.55 8.96 13.57
C ARG A 72 0.32 9.85 13.41
N ASP A 73 0.45 10.91 12.62
CA ASP A 73 -0.65 11.84 12.37
C ASP A 73 -1.70 11.23 11.42
N ARG A 74 -1.26 10.41 10.47
CA ARG A 74 -2.17 9.69 9.54
C ARG A 74 -3.04 8.68 10.28
N ALA A 75 -2.52 8.03 11.34
CA ALA A 75 -3.34 7.17 12.19
C ALA A 75 -4.47 7.96 12.88
N GLN A 76 -4.25 9.21 13.29
CA GLN A 76 -5.31 10.05 13.84
C GLN A 76 -6.37 10.39 12.77
N ALA A 77 -5.96 10.66 11.52
CA ALA A 77 -6.90 10.87 10.42
C ALA A 77 -7.73 9.62 10.14
N VAL A 78 -7.12 8.43 10.11
CA VAL A 78 -7.84 7.15 9.98
C VAL A 78 -8.84 6.97 11.12
N LYS A 79 -8.42 7.16 12.38
CA LYS A 79 -9.31 7.04 13.55
C LYS A 79 -10.49 8.02 13.47
N ARG A 80 -10.25 9.26 13.01
CA ARG A 80 -11.32 10.24 12.76
C ARG A 80 -12.35 9.67 11.77
N GLY A 81 -11.90 9.08 10.66
CA GLY A 81 -12.79 8.46 9.67
C GLY A 81 -13.59 7.29 10.23
N VAL A 82 -12.94 6.41 11.00
CA VAL A 82 -13.62 5.27 11.67
C VAL A 82 -14.70 5.76 12.64
N TRP A 83 -14.38 6.77 13.49
CA TRP A 83 -15.37 7.38 14.39
C TRP A 83 -16.56 7.99 13.65
N GLN A 84 -16.30 8.73 12.56
CA GLN A 84 -17.35 9.35 11.75
C GLN A 84 -18.28 8.30 11.12
N ALA A 85 -17.76 7.12 10.78
CA ALA A 85 -18.55 6.02 10.24
C ALA A 85 -19.28 5.18 11.32
N GLY A 86 -19.10 5.50 12.60
CA GLY A 86 -19.72 4.78 13.71
C GLY A 86 -18.96 3.54 14.16
N GLY A 87 -17.69 3.37 13.77
CA GLY A 87 -16.79 2.33 14.26
C GLY A 87 -16.03 2.73 15.52
N PHE A 88 -15.29 1.79 16.09
CA PHE A 88 -14.41 1.97 17.24
C PHE A 88 -12.95 1.64 16.87
N PRO A 89 -12.08 2.64 16.66
CA PRO A 89 -10.70 2.39 16.25
C PRO A 89 -9.79 2.14 17.43
N LEU A 90 -8.93 1.12 17.32
CA LEU A 90 -7.83 0.84 18.23
C LEU A 90 -6.52 0.78 17.47
N GLU A 91 -5.55 1.60 17.88
CA GLU A 91 -4.23 1.64 17.24
C GLU A 91 -3.30 0.58 17.84
N PHE A 92 -2.64 -0.17 16.95
CA PHE A 92 -1.65 -1.18 17.28
C PHE A 92 -0.31 -0.76 16.66
N PRO A 93 0.70 -0.39 17.46
CA PRO A 93 2.05 -0.23 16.94
C PRO A 93 2.59 -1.58 16.51
N VAL A 94 3.21 -1.62 15.34
CA VAL A 94 3.88 -2.80 14.79
C VAL A 94 5.28 -2.44 14.36
N SER A 95 6.13 -3.44 14.14
CA SER A 95 7.53 -3.25 13.77
C SER A 95 7.67 -2.36 12.54
N THR A 96 8.62 -1.43 12.61
CA THR A 96 8.99 -0.58 11.46
C THR A 96 10.19 -1.18 10.73
N LEU A 97 10.12 -1.22 9.40
CA LEU A 97 11.22 -1.71 8.56
C LEU A 97 11.77 -0.53 7.73
N SER A 98 12.91 0.02 8.18
CA SER A 98 13.56 1.14 7.52
C SER A 98 14.62 0.66 6.53
N GLU A 99 14.41 0.84 5.23
CA GLU A 99 15.40 0.48 4.20
C GLU A 99 16.69 1.27 4.38
N THR A 100 16.59 2.51 4.86
CA THR A 100 17.74 3.41 5.02
C THR A 100 18.65 3.00 6.18
N PHE A 101 18.07 2.68 7.34
CA PHE A 101 18.83 2.51 8.59
C PHE A 101 19.01 1.06 9.03
N GLN A 102 18.11 0.16 8.65
CA GLN A 102 18.15 -1.23 9.11
C GLN A 102 19.16 -2.07 8.30
N LYS A 103 20.11 -2.69 8.98
CA LYS A 103 21.20 -3.46 8.39
C LYS A 103 21.17 -4.93 8.88
N PRO A 104 21.67 -5.88 8.10
CA PRO A 104 22.28 -5.74 6.77
C PRO A 104 21.25 -5.43 5.68
N THR A 105 19.99 -5.82 5.85
CA THR A 105 18.86 -5.51 4.98
C THR A 105 17.54 -5.73 5.73
N PRO A 106 16.52 -4.87 5.56
CA PRO A 106 15.19 -5.08 6.15
C PRO A 106 14.46 -6.30 5.55
N MET A 107 14.96 -6.87 4.43
CA MET A 107 14.37 -8.08 3.84
C MET A 107 14.33 -9.28 4.80
N LEU A 108 15.32 -9.42 5.67
CA LEU A 108 15.37 -10.47 6.68
C LEU A 108 14.21 -10.40 7.69
N TYR A 109 13.63 -9.21 7.87
CA TYR A 109 12.58 -8.94 8.85
C TYR A 109 11.18 -8.81 8.21
N ARG A 110 11.06 -8.90 6.87
CA ARG A 110 9.76 -8.82 6.19
C ARG A 110 8.77 -9.86 6.73
N ASN A 111 9.20 -11.10 6.87
CA ASN A 111 8.33 -12.17 7.35
C ASN A 111 8.02 -12.03 8.84
N LEU A 112 8.92 -11.46 9.65
CA LEU A 112 8.65 -11.17 11.07
C LEU A 112 7.49 -10.18 11.21
N LEU A 113 7.49 -9.07 10.47
CA LEU A 113 6.38 -8.12 10.46
C LEU A 113 5.09 -8.74 9.91
N ALA A 114 5.19 -9.64 8.92
CA ALA A 114 4.02 -10.36 8.41
C ALA A 114 3.42 -11.28 9.48
N MET A 115 4.25 -12.01 10.24
CA MET A 115 3.81 -12.86 11.35
C MET A 115 3.20 -12.01 12.49
N GLU A 116 3.84 -10.90 12.85
CA GLU A 116 3.33 -9.97 13.86
C GLU A 116 1.93 -9.45 13.49
N THR A 117 1.77 -9.00 12.24
CA THR A 117 0.47 -8.54 11.69
C THR A 117 -0.58 -9.65 11.77
N GLU A 118 -0.23 -10.86 11.32
CA GLU A 118 -1.12 -12.01 11.35
C GLU A 118 -1.55 -12.36 12.78
N GLU A 119 -0.60 -12.46 13.71
CA GLU A 119 -0.91 -12.86 15.10
C GLU A 119 -1.70 -11.79 15.85
N LEU A 120 -1.45 -10.51 15.64
CA LEU A 120 -2.27 -9.44 16.22
C LEU A 120 -3.71 -9.53 15.72
N LEU A 121 -3.94 -9.71 14.41
CA LEU A 121 -5.27 -9.80 13.84
C LEU A 121 -6.00 -11.12 14.20
N ARG A 122 -5.26 -12.20 14.49
CA ARG A 122 -5.84 -13.47 14.98
C ARG A 122 -6.19 -13.42 16.46
N SER A 123 -5.28 -12.91 17.29
CA SER A 123 -5.41 -12.94 18.75
C SER A 123 -6.46 -11.97 19.28
N TYR A 124 -6.61 -10.81 18.63
CA TYR A 124 -7.63 -9.83 18.98
C TYR A 124 -8.88 -9.99 18.09
N PRO A 125 -10.10 -10.03 18.66
CA PRO A 125 -11.32 -10.18 17.87
C PRO A 125 -11.77 -8.83 17.27
N VAL A 126 -10.88 -8.19 16.52
CA VAL A 126 -11.20 -7.01 15.72
C VAL A 126 -12.00 -7.41 14.48
N ASP A 127 -12.83 -6.52 13.98
CA ASP A 127 -13.75 -6.80 12.86
C ASP A 127 -13.14 -6.44 11.51
N GLY A 128 -12.16 -5.54 11.48
CA GLY A 128 -11.42 -5.15 10.29
C GLY A 128 -10.13 -4.44 10.65
N ALA A 129 -9.31 -4.15 9.64
CA ALA A 129 -8.01 -3.54 9.81
C ALA A 129 -7.74 -2.40 8.84
N VAL A 130 -7.05 -1.35 9.30
CA VAL A 130 -6.37 -0.38 8.45
C VAL A 130 -4.87 -0.52 8.68
N LEU A 131 -4.11 -0.73 7.61
CA LEU A 131 -2.67 -0.97 7.65
C LEU A 131 -1.95 0.29 7.17
N LEU A 132 -1.10 0.89 7.99
CA LEU A 132 -0.30 2.06 7.63
C LEU A 132 1.15 1.67 7.41
N GLY A 133 1.66 1.88 6.20
CA GLY A 133 3.03 1.57 5.83
C GLY A 133 3.35 2.03 4.40
N GLY A 134 4.59 1.93 3.95
CA GLY A 134 4.92 2.40 2.60
C GLY A 134 6.41 2.30 2.25
N CYS A 135 7.22 1.69 3.11
CA CYS A 135 8.61 1.37 2.77
C CYS A 135 8.68 0.02 2.06
N ASP A 136 9.80 -0.26 1.41
CA ASP A 136 10.06 -1.40 0.53
C ASP A 136 9.56 -2.76 1.06
N LYS A 137 9.72 -3.02 2.34
CA LYS A 137 9.38 -4.32 2.95
C LYS A 137 8.16 -4.27 3.84
N SER A 138 7.76 -3.09 4.34
CA SER A 138 6.58 -2.96 5.21
C SER A 138 5.27 -3.15 4.44
N THR A 139 5.16 -2.61 3.22
CA THR A 139 3.97 -2.81 2.36
C THR A 139 3.65 -4.30 2.15
N PRO A 140 4.57 -5.12 1.59
CA PRO A 140 4.26 -6.53 1.38
C PRO A 140 4.11 -7.31 2.69
N ALA A 141 4.85 -6.97 3.75
CA ALA A 141 4.74 -7.65 5.03
C ALA A 141 3.35 -7.49 5.66
N LEU A 142 2.84 -6.26 5.73
CA LEU A 142 1.51 -5.98 6.25
C LEU A 142 0.41 -6.69 5.46
N LEU A 143 0.48 -6.63 4.12
CA LEU A 143 -0.50 -7.29 3.24
C LEU A 143 -0.44 -8.81 3.33
N MET A 144 0.77 -9.40 3.45
CA MET A 144 0.96 -10.84 3.68
C MET A 144 0.30 -11.29 4.99
N GLY A 145 0.51 -10.55 6.09
CA GLY A 145 -0.08 -10.86 7.39
C GLY A 145 -1.61 -10.75 7.38
N ALA A 146 -2.14 -9.67 6.81
CA ALA A 146 -3.57 -9.46 6.71
C ALA A 146 -4.26 -10.49 5.82
N ALA A 147 -3.67 -10.85 4.67
CA ALA A 147 -4.19 -11.87 3.76
C ALA A 147 -4.31 -13.25 4.45
N SER A 148 -3.38 -13.59 5.36
CA SER A 148 -3.44 -14.86 6.12
C SER A 148 -4.62 -14.94 7.11
N VAL A 149 -5.22 -13.80 7.49
CA VAL A 149 -6.34 -13.74 8.45
C VAL A 149 -7.68 -13.53 7.76
N ASP A 150 -7.67 -12.98 6.56
CA ASP A 150 -8.84 -12.75 5.72
C ASP A 150 -9.93 -11.88 6.37
N LEU A 151 -9.55 -10.73 6.90
CA LEU A 151 -10.49 -9.73 7.40
C LEU A 151 -10.71 -8.60 6.37
N PRO A 152 -11.84 -7.87 6.47
CA PRO A 152 -11.98 -6.58 5.83
C PRO A 152 -10.76 -5.70 6.13
N THR A 153 -10.06 -5.23 5.11
CA THR A 153 -8.79 -4.54 5.28
C THR A 153 -8.62 -3.43 4.24
N VAL A 154 -8.14 -2.27 4.69
CA VAL A 154 -7.72 -1.15 3.81
C VAL A 154 -6.25 -0.84 4.09
N PHE A 155 -5.44 -0.69 3.06
CA PHE A 155 -4.06 -0.25 3.17
C PHE A 155 -3.96 1.26 2.92
N VAL A 156 -3.22 1.96 3.78
CA VAL A 156 -2.90 3.39 3.67
C VAL A 156 -1.40 3.51 3.40
N PRO A 157 -1.01 3.79 2.15
CA PRO A 157 0.40 3.97 1.78
C PRO A 157 0.99 5.22 2.42
N ALA A 158 2.30 5.22 2.71
CA ALA A 158 2.98 6.39 3.28
C ALA A 158 3.10 7.57 2.28
N GLY A 159 3.03 7.30 1.00
CA GLY A 159 3.22 8.30 -0.04
C GLY A 159 4.69 8.68 -0.28
N PRO A 160 5.03 9.19 -1.46
CA PRO A 160 6.37 9.62 -1.79
C PRO A 160 6.76 10.92 -1.07
N MET A 161 8.04 11.08 -0.75
CA MET A 161 8.58 12.36 -0.30
C MET A 161 8.61 13.37 -1.46
N LEU A 162 8.71 14.66 -1.12
CA LEU A 162 8.87 15.73 -2.10
C LEU A 162 10.17 15.58 -2.91
N PRO A 163 10.20 16.03 -4.18
CA PRO A 163 11.42 16.08 -4.98
C PRO A 163 12.57 16.77 -4.25
N GLY A 164 13.77 16.22 -4.34
CA GLY A 164 14.97 16.89 -3.87
C GLY A 164 15.34 18.07 -4.77
N HIS A 165 16.11 19.01 -4.24
CA HIS A 165 16.64 20.14 -4.99
C HIS A 165 18.06 20.47 -4.58
N TRP A 166 18.91 20.71 -5.56
CA TRP A 166 20.23 21.28 -5.35
C TRP A 166 20.52 22.30 -6.43
N ARG A 167 20.67 23.55 -6.03
CA ARG A 167 20.81 24.70 -6.97
C ARG A 167 19.62 24.70 -7.95
N ASN A 168 19.88 24.54 -9.25
CA ASN A 168 18.85 24.51 -10.30
C ASN A 168 18.42 23.09 -10.71
N GLU A 169 18.92 22.05 -10.02
CA GLU A 169 18.63 20.66 -10.37
C GLU A 169 17.58 20.06 -9.44
N VAL A 170 16.67 19.29 -10.04
CA VAL A 170 15.70 18.44 -9.32
C VAL A 170 16.34 17.09 -9.08
N LEU A 171 16.37 16.65 -7.82
CA LEU A 171 17.02 15.42 -7.39
C LEU A 171 16.00 14.32 -7.12
N GLY A 172 16.31 13.12 -7.60
CA GLY A 172 15.67 11.85 -7.19
C GLY A 172 16.55 11.12 -6.18
N SER A 173 15.94 10.52 -5.14
CA SER A 173 16.65 10.02 -3.95
C SER A 173 17.81 9.06 -4.27
N GLY A 174 17.52 7.89 -4.84
CA GLY A 174 18.54 6.85 -5.05
C GLY A 174 19.48 7.16 -6.21
N THR A 175 18.95 7.58 -7.34
CA THR A 175 19.70 7.83 -8.57
C THR A 175 20.74 8.93 -8.41
N ASP A 176 20.33 10.08 -7.86
CA ASP A 176 21.22 11.23 -7.75
C ASP A 176 22.18 11.12 -6.57
N MET A 177 21.80 10.41 -5.49
CA MET A 177 22.72 10.10 -4.40
C MET A 177 23.97 9.34 -4.88
N TRP A 178 23.82 8.33 -5.74
CA TRP A 178 24.94 7.59 -6.30
C TRP A 178 25.76 8.45 -7.27
N LYS A 179 25.09 9.21 -8.14
CA LYS A 179 25.75 10.14 -9.08
C LYS A 179 26.71 11.08 -8.33
N TYR A 180 26.20 11.81 -7.35
CA TYR A 180 27.01 12.79 -6.62
C TYR A 180 28.03 12.18 -5.67
N TRP A 181 27.77 10.98 -5.15
CA TRP A 181 28.77 10.24 -4.41
C TRP A 181 29.97 9.86 -5.29
N ASP A 182 29.74 9.48 -6.55
CA ASP A 182 30.81 9.17 -7.50
C ASP A 182 31.56 10.47 -7.91
N GLU A 183 30.89 11.58 -8.10
CA GLU A 183 31.51 12.90 -8.33
C GLU A 183 32.38 13.31 -7.13
N ARG A 184 31.94 13.07 -5.91
CA ARG A 184 32.74 13.31 -4.70
C ARG A 184 33.99 12.43 -4.68
N ARG A 185 33.87 11.17 -5.04
CA ARG A 185 35.02 10.24 -5.14
C ARG A 185 36.00 10.65 -6.24
N ALA A 186 35.48 11.19 -7.33
CA ALA A 186 36.31 11.72 -8.43
C ALA A 186 36.97 13.07 -8.08
N GLY A 187 36.59 13.71 -6.97
CA GLY A 187 37.14 15.02 -6.57
C GLY A 187 36.56 16.20 -7.34
N THR A 188 35.43 16.02 -8.05
CA THR A 188 34.77 17.08 -8.84
C THR A 188 33.86 17.95 -7.98
N ILE A 189 33.41 17.45 -6.83
CA ILE A 189 32.67 18.22 -5.82
C ILE A 189 33.33 18.09 -4.45
N GLY A 190 33.27 19.17 -3.65
CA GLY A 190 33.89 19.27 -2.33
C GLY A 190 32.94 19.06 -1.17
N ASP A 191 33.45 19.21 0.07
CA ASP A 191 32.67 18.98 1.29
C ASP A 191 31.51 19.97 1.45
N CYS A 192 31.69 21.24 1.05
CA CYS A 192 30.61 22.24 1.10
C CYS A 192 29.44 21.85 0.18
N GLU A 193 29.74 21.38 -1.02
CA GLU A 193 28.75 20.99 -2.01
C GLU A 193 28.02 19.70 -1.57
N MET A 194 28.75 18.76 -0.94
CA MET A 194 28.11 17.58 -0.34
C MET A 194 27.15 17.95 0.79
N ALA A 195 27.50 18.91 1.64
CA ALA A 195 26.61 19.38 2.70
C ALA A 195 25.34 20.07 2.14
N GLU A 196 25.46 20.83 1.04
CA GLU A 196 24.31 21.38 0.32
C GLU A 196 23.41 20.27 -0.24
N LEU A 197 24.00 19.22 -0.83
CA LEU A 197 23.28 18.06 -1.37
C LEU A 197 22.55 17.27 -0.29
N GLU A 198 23.19 17.02 0.86
CA GLU A 198 22.55 16.36 2.01
C GLU A 198 21.31 17.12 2.48
N ASN A 199 21.36 18.45 2.54
CA ASN A 199 20.20 19.28 2.89
C ASN A 199 19.10 19.26 1.83
N GLY A 200 19.47 19.16 0.55
CA GLY A 200 18.53 19.25 -0.56
C GLY A 200 17.91 17.94 -1.01
N LEU A 201 18.51 16.78 -0.69
CA LEU A 201 18.13 15.50 -1.26
C LEU A 201 16.83 14.94 -0.68
N ALA A 202 16.65 14.95 0.66
CA ALA A 202 15.50 14.36 1.34
C ALA A 202 14.77 15.44 2.15
N ARG A 203 13.76 16.06 1.54
CA ARG A 203 13.14 17.30 2.03
C ARG A 203 11.89 17.12 2.88
N SER A 204 11.35 15.92 2.94
CA SER A 204 10.12 15.61 3.68
C SER A 204 10.07 14.15 4.10
N PRO A 205 9.20 13.77 5.06
CA PRO A 205 8.86 12.36 5.25
C PRO A 205 8.25 11.76 3.98
N GLY A 206 8.18 10.43 3.95
CA GLY A 206 7.67 9.66 2.81
C GLY A 206 8.72 8.71 2.24
N HIS A 207 8.30 7.78 1.40
CA HIS A 207 9.22 6.87 0.72
C HIS A 207 9.93 7.58 -0.45
N CYS A 208 10.88 6.91 -1.10
CA CYS A 208 11.60 7.49 -2.24
C CYS A 208 10.64 8.08 -3.30
N MET A 209 11.00 9.28 -3.83
CA MET A 209 10.24 10.00 -4.83
C MET A 209 10.43 9.47 -6.27
N THR A 210 11.19 8.39 -6.45
CA THR A 210 11.37 7.68 -7.74
C THR A 210 10.49 6.43 -7.78
N MET A 211 10.30 5.83 -8.95
CA MET A 211 9.64 4.53 -9.12
C MET A 211 10.57 3.39 -8.67
N GLY A 212 11.04 3.48 -7.42
CA GLY A 212 11.77 2.43 -6.74
C GLY A 212 10.81 1.37 -6.14
N THR A 213 11.33 0.49 -5.29
CA THR A 213 10.57 -0.63 -4.73
C THR A 213 9.34 -0.17 -3.93
N ALA A 214 9.47 0.88 -3.11
CA ALA A 214 8.36 1.40 -2.32
C ALA A 214 7.20 1.89 -3.20
N SER A 215 7.49 2.78 -4.17
CA SER A 215 6.47 3.29 -5.11
C SER A 215 5.85 2.17 -5.95
N THR A 216 6.65 1.22 -6.41
CA THR A 216 6.17 0.06 -7.16
C THR A 216 5.19 -0.78 -6.33
N LEU A 217 5.50 -1.02 -5.05
CA LEU A 217 4.64 -1.86 -4.20
C LEU A 217 3.39 -1.12 -3.71
N THR A 218 3.44 0.20 -3.51
CA THR A 218 2.22 0.98 -3.23
C THR A 218 1.31 1.05 -4.45
N ALA A 219 1.87 1.19 -5.66
CA ALA A 219 1.10 1.09 -6.91
C ALA A 219 0.50 -0.32 -7.09
N ALA A 220 1.27 -1.38 -6.79
CA ALA A 220 0.75 -2.75 -6.79
C ALA A 220 -0.40 -2.93 -5.78
N ALA A 221 -0.29 -2.38 -4.56
CA ALA A 221 -1.37 -2.42 -3.58
C ALA A 221 -2.64 -1.70 -4.08
N GLU A 222 -2.48 -0.59 -4.80
CA GLU A 222 -3.62 0.14 -5.37
C GLU A 222 -4.30 -0.65 -6.48
N VAL A 223 -3.54 -1.21 -7.43
CA VAL A 223 -4.15 -2.02 -8.49
C VAL A 223 -4.67 -3.35 -7.96
N LEU A 224 -4.08 -3.97 -6.94
CA LEU A 224 -4.66 -5.11 -6.24
C LEU A 224 -6.05 -4.79 -5.66
N GLY A 225 -6.35 -3.52 -5.49
CA GLY A 225 -7.63 -3.04 -5.00
C GLY A 225 -7.73 -2.96 -3.47
N VAL A 226 -6.59 -2.92 -2.74
CA VAL A 226 -6.57 -2.88 -1.26
C VAL A 226 -6.38 -1.49 -0.67
N THR A 227 -6.29 -0.45 -1.52
CA THR A 227 -6.23 0.97 -1.10
C THR A 227 -7.17 1.83 -1.95
N LEU A 228 -7.41 3.07 -1.52
CA LEU A 228 -8.26 3.99 -2.26
C LEU A 228 -7.60 4.46 -3.57
N PRO A 229 -8.39 4.82 -4.60
CA PRO A 229 -7.85 5.30 -5.88
C PRO A 229 -6.95 6.52 -5.74
N GLY A 230 -5.80 6.50 -6.42
CA GLY A 230 -4.81 7.57 -6.40
C GLY A 230 -3.92 7.62 -5.16
N ALA A 231 -4.22 6.82 -4.13
CA ALA A 231 -3.53 6.85 -2.84
C ALA A 231 -2.02 6.59 -2.96
N SER A 232 -1.58 5.74 -3.89
CA SER A 232 -0.18 5.32 -4.03
C SER A 232 0.77 6.45 -4.46
N SER A 233 0.24 7.52 -5.06
CA SER A 233 1.04 8.61 -5.63
C SER A 233 0.92 9.94 -4.88
N ILE A 234 -0.01 10.09 -3.94
CA ILE A 234 -0.19 11.34 -3.18
C ILE A 234 1.08 11.60 -2.36
N PRO A 235 1.74 12.76 -2.51
CA PRO A 235 2.90 13.08 -1.68
C PRO A 235 2.58 13.04 -0.18
N ALA A 236 3.50 12.51 0.62
CA ALA A 236 3.31 12.25 2.05
C ALA A 236 2.88 13.48 2.87
N VAL A 237 3.30 14.67 2.43
CA VAL A 237 3.02 15.95 3.10
C VAL A 237 1.84 16.71 2.49
N ASP A 238 1.25 16.20 1.40
CA ASP A 238 0.08 16.83 0.80
C ASP A 238 -1.15 16.68 1.70
N SER A 239 -1.99 17.71 1.74
CA SER A 239 -3.27 17.67 2.47
C SER A 239 -4.23 16.59 1.93
N GLY A 240 -4.09 16.22 0.65
CA GLY A 240 -4.77 15.08 0.03
C GLY A 240 -4.47 13.77 0.72
N HIS A 241 -3.23 13.59 1.21
CA HIS A 241 -2.84 12.38 1.92
C HIS A 241 -3.58 12.21 3.25
N GLU A 242 -3.80 13.29 4.00
CA GLU A 242 -4.61 13.26 5.22
C GLU A 242 -6.09 12.97 4.92
N ARG A 243 -6.64 13.58 3.86
CA ARG A 243 -8.03 13.31 3.42
C ARG A 243 -8.20 11.84 3.00
N MET A 244 -7.25 11.28 2.26
CA MET A 244 -7.24 9.88 1.87
C MET A 244 -7.19 8.95 3.08
N ALA A 245 -6.35 9.24 4.08
CA ALA A 245 -6.28 8.46 5.32
C ALA A 245 -7.63 8.49 6.09
N ALA A 246 -8.28 9.65 6.20
CA ALA A 246 -9.60 9.74 6.81
C ALA A 246 -10.68 8.99 6.01
N ALA A 247 -10.67 9.09 4.68
CA ALA A 247 -11.56 8.35 3.80
C ALA A 247 -11.36 6.83 3.92
N SER A 248 -10.12 6.37 4.09
CA SER A 248 -9.82 4.95 4.37
C SER A 248 -10.44 4.47 5.68
N GLY A 249 -10.45 5.34 6.71
CA GLY A 249 -11.13 5.07 7.98
C GLY A 249 -12.66 4.98 7.85
N LEU A 250 -13.26 5.81 6.99
CA LEU A 250 -14.69 5.70 6.67
C LEU A 250 -14.98 4.38 5.94
N ARG A 251 -14.15 4.06 4.94
CA ARG A 251 -14.37 2.92 4.05
C ARG A 251 -14.24 1.58 4.76
N ILE A 252 -13.28 1.43 5.69
CA ILE A 252 -13.11 0.16 6.40
C ILE A 252 -14.36 -0.23 7.20
N VAL A 253 -15.07 0.72 7.79
CA VAL A 253 -16.30 0.44 8.53
C VAL A 253 -17.40 -0.09 7.59
N ASP A 254 -17.53 0.49 6.39
CA ASP A 254 -18.47 -0.02 5.39
C ASP A 254 -18.11 -1.45 4.94
N LEU A 255 -16.83 -1.73 4.68
CA LEU A 255 -16.36 -3.07 4.31
C LEU A 255 -16.65 -4.10 5.41
N VAL A 256 -16.44 -3.75 6.69
CA VAL A 256 -16.79 -4.59 7.82
C VAL A 256 -18.29 -4.88 7.83
N MET A 257 -19.12 -3.85 7.70
CA MET A 257 -20.57 -4.00 7.72
C MET A 257 -21.13 -4.80 6.53
N ARG A 258 -20.41 -4.80 5.41
CA ARG A 258 -20.73 -5.58 4.20
C ARG A 258 -20.02 -6.95 4.17
N GLN A 259 -19.14 -7.26 5.12
CA GLN A 259 -18.32 -8.48 5.19
C GLN A 259 -17.49 -8.71 3.92
N VAL A 260 -16.89 -7.62 3.38
CA VAL A 260 -15.98 -7.69 2.23
C VAL A 260 -14.57 -7.98 2.72
N THR A 261 -14.10 -9.22 2.55
CA THR A 261 -12.80 -9.68 3.03
C THR A 261 -11.72 -9.61 1.95
N LEU A 262 -10.44 -9.75 2.34
CA LEU A 262 -9.32 -9.69 1.40
C LEU A 262 -9.36 -10.81 0.35
N SER A 263 -9.84 -12.01 0.67
CA SER A 263 -9.91 -13.12 -0.30
C SER A 263 -10.88 -12.84 -1.45
N GLN A 264 -11.86 -11.96 -1.26
CA GLN A 264 -12.75 -11.52 -2.33
C GLN A 264 -12.09 -10.51 -3.28
N ILE A 265 -11.04 -9.84 -2.84
CA ILE A 265 -10.31 -8.78 -3.58
C ILE A 265 -9.01 -9.31 -4.17
N LEU A 266 -8.22 -10.07 -3.39
CA LEU A 266 -6.92 -10.61 -3.77
C LEU A 266 -7.05 -11.90 -4.58
N THR A 267 -7.71 -11.81 -5.74
CA THR A 267 -7.96 -12.92 -6.66
C THR A 267 -6.76 -13.16 -7.60
N PRO A 268 -6.69 -14.28 -8.33
CA PRO A 268 -5.69 -14.49 -9.37
C PRO A 268 -5.63 -13.36 -10.39
N GLU A 269 -6.79 -12.85 -10.82
CA GLU A 269 -6.91 -11.73 -11.77
C GLU A 269 -6.32 -10.44 -11.19
N ALA A 270 -6.51 -10.18 -9.90
CA ALA A 270 -5.92 -9.01 -9.23
C ALA A 270 -4.39 -9.08 -9.22
N TYR A 271 -3.82 -10.26 -9.03
CA TYR A 271 -2.36 -10.46 -9.10
C TYR A 271 -1.82 -10.35 -10.53
N GLU A 272 -2.54 -10.85 -11.54
CA GLU A 272 -2.17 -10.62 -12.95
C GLU A 272 -2.17 -9.14 -13.30
N ASP A 273 -3.19 -8.39 -12.87
CA ASP A 273 -3.26 -6.93 -13.03
C ASP A 273 -2.10 -6.21 -12.31
N ALA A 274 -1.72 -6.68 -11.12
CA ALA A 274 -0.58 -6.13 -10.40
C ALA A 274 0.73 -6.36 -11.14
N VAL A 275 0.94 -7.55 -11.69
CA VAL A 275 2.10 -7.86 -12.54
C VAL A 275 2.12 -6.97 -13.78
N ALA A 276 1.00 -6.89 -14.52
CA ALA A 276 0.87 -6.04 -15.72
C ALA A 276 1.19 -4.58 -15.41
N THR A 277 0.65 -4.07 -14.31
CA THR A 277 0.88 -2.68 -13.86
C THR A 277 2.34 -2.42 -13.50
N VAL A 278 2.97 -3.30 -12.73
CA VAL A 278 4.40 -3.19 -12.35
C VAL A 278 5.29 -3.19 -13.59
N LEU A 279 5.00 -4.05 -14.55
CA LEU A 279 5.74 -4.15 -15.82
C LEU A 279 5.56 -2.90 -16.68
N ALA A 280 4.34 -2.36 -16.77
CA ALA A 280 4.04 -1.15 -17.53
C ALA A 280 4.60 0.13 -16.88
N LEU A 281 4.74 0.17 -15.56
CA LEU A 281 5.40 1.26 -14.83
C LEU A 281 6.92 1.26 -15.00
N GLY A 282 7.53 0.20 -15.55
CA GLY A 282 8.98 0.00 -15.43
C GLY A 282 9.43 -0.12 -13.98
N GLY A 283 8.63 -0.77 -13.15
CA GLY A 283 8.80 -0.85 -11.70
C GLY A 283 10.00 -1.70 -11.28
N SER A 284 10.28 -1.71 -10.00
CA SER A 284 11.42 -2.41 -9.40
C SER A 284 11.32 -3.93 -9.55
N THR A 285 12.43 -4.58 -9.90
CA THR A 285 12.55 -6.06 -9.92
C THR A 285 12.29 -6.71 -8.56
N ASN A 286 12.50 -5.99 -7.45
CA ASN A 286 12.14 -6.48 -6.12
C ASN A 286 10.65 -6.80 -5.98
N ALA A 287 9.78 -6.15 -6.76
CA ALA A 287 8.35 -6.43 -6.74
C ALA A 287 8.02 -7.89 -7.09
N VAL A 288 8.83 -8.54 -7.92
CA VAL A 288 8.64 -9.94 -8.32
C VAL A 288 8.58 -10.86 -7.10
N ILE A 289 9.61 -10.82 -6.25
CA ILE A 289 9.66 -11.68 -5.04
C ILE A 289 8.60 -11.31 -4.01
N HIS A 290 8.19 -10.04 -3.98
CA HIS A 290 7.15 -9.59 -3.04
C HIS A 290 5.76 -9.99 -3.51
N LEU A 291 5.43 -9.83 -4.78
CA LEU A 291 4.14 -10.24 -5.35
C LEU A 291 3.94 -11.75 -5.27
N ILE A 292 4.99 -12.55 -5.57
CA ILE A 292 4.94 -14.01 -5.42
C ILE A 292 4.67 -14.40 -3.94
N ALA A 293 5.32 -13.73 -2.99
CA ALA A 293 5.12 -14.00 -1.56
C ALA A 293 3.71 -13.58 -1.08
N MET A 294 3.21 -12.43 -1.54
CA MET A 294 1.86 -11.96 -1.23
C MET A 294 0.79 -12.89 -1.83
N ALA A 295 0.94 -13.28 -3.10
CA ALA A 295 0.06 -14.23 -3.77
C ALA A 295 0.01 -15.58 -3.03
N GLY A 296 1.18 -16.12 -2.64
CA GLY A 296 1.25 -17.34 -1.85
C GLY A 296 0.51 -17.27 -0.51
N ARG A 297 0.55 -16.12 0.19
CA ARG A 297 -0.22 -15.89 1.43
C ARG A 297 -1.72 -15.75 1.18
N SER A 298 -2.12 -15.31 -0.01
CA SER A 298 -3.53 -15.25 -0.45
C SER A 298 -4.03 -16.58 -1.04
N GLY A 299 -3.19 -17.63 -1.08
CA GLY A 299 -3.54 -18.90 -1.71
C GLY A 299 -3.53 -18.87 -3.24
N VAL A 300 -2.98 -17.82 -3.87
CA VAL A 300 -2.88 -17.64 -5.31
C VAL A 300 -1.52 -18.12 -5.81
N LYS A 301 -1.51 -18.94 -6.87
CA LYS A 301 -0.28 -19.38 -7.52
C LYS A 301 0.17 -18.30 -8.50
N LEU A 302 1.32 -17.70 -8.23
CA LEU A 302 2.01 -16.75 -9.11
C LEU A 302 3.46 -17.19 -9.29
N THR A 303 3.95 -17.24 -10.52
CA THR A 303 5.26 -17.76 -10.90
C THR A 303 6.02 -16.79 -11.79
N LEU A 304 7.32 -17.01 -11.98
CA LEU A 304 8.12 -16.23 -12.93
C LEU A 304 7.62 -16.38 -14.39
N ASP A 305 6.97 -17.49 -14.74
CA ASP A 305 6.40 -17.69 -16.07
C ASP A 305 5.26 -16.70 -16.34
N ASP A 306 4.50 -16.32 -15.30
CA ASP A 306 3.44 -15.33 -15.43
C ASP A 306 4.03 -13.93 -15.70
N PHE A 307 5.13 -13.58 -15.04
CA PHE A 307 5.84 -12.33 -15.34
C PHE A 307 6.38 -12.32 -16.77
N ASP A 308 7.01 -13.38 -17.24
CA ASP A 308 7.54 -13.49 -18.60
C ASP A 308 6.42 -13.40 -19.65
N ARG A 309 5.32 -14.11 -19.42
CA ARG A 309 4.13 -14.09 -20.31
C ARG A 309 3.53 -12.70 -20.43
N ILE A 310 3.30 -12.03 -19.29
CA ILE A 310 2.67 -10.72 -19.25
C ILE A 310 3.60 -9.65 -19.80
N ALA A 311 4.91 -9.70 -19.51
CA ALA A 311 5.90 -8.74 -20.00
C ALA A 311 5.90 -8.59 -21.53
N ARG A 312 5.65 -9.68 -22.26
CA ARG A 312 5.62 -9.68 -23.73
C ARG A 312 4.40 -8.95 -24.32
N THR A 313 3.39 -8.65 -23.51
CA THR A 313 2.11 -8.09 -23.97
C THR A 313 1.84 -6.67 -23.47
N VAL A 314 2.63 -6.22 -22.50
CA VAL A 314 2.40 -4.95 -21.79
C VAL A 314 3.57 -4.00 -22.07
N PRO A 315 3.33 -2.83 -22.70
CA PRO A 315 4.37 -1.85 -22.96
C PRO A 315 4.73 -1.03 -21.70
N VAL A 316 5.94 -0.44 -21.65
CA VAL A 316 6.30 0.54 -20.63
C VAL A 316 5.73 1.90 -20.99
N LEU A 317 4.89 2.46 -20.11
CA LEU A 317 4.15 3.71 -20.35
C LEU A 317 4.47 4.85 -19.36
N ALA A 318 5.18 4.59 -18.26
CA ALA A 318 5.53 5.61 -17.28
C ALA A 318 6.98 6.08 -17.46
N ASP A 319 7.17 7.38 -17.74
CA ASP A 319 8.50 7.98 -17.92
C ASP A 319 9.06 8.44 -16.56
N LEU A 320 9.29 7.48 -15.66
CA LEU A 320 9.68 7.73 -14.27
C LEU A 320 11.12 7.29 -13.98
N ARG A 321 11.86 8.08 -13.19
CA ARG A 321 13.19 7.67 -12.66
C ARG A 321 13.04 6.39 -11.83
N PRO A 322 13.99 5.44 -11.91
CA PRO A 322 15.33 5.53 -12.49
C PRO A 322 15.42 5.34 -14.01
N GLY A 323 14.43 4.72 -14.65
CA GLY A 323 14.46 4.41 -16.07
C GLY A 323 14.06 5.57 -16.98
N GLY A 324 13.45 6.60 -16.46
CA GLY A 324 12.92 7.74 -17.17
C GLY A 324 13.37 9.08 -16.57
N ARG A 325 12.55 10.12 -16.77
CA ARG A 325 12.92 11.52 -16.48
C ARG A 325 12.23 12.10 -15.25
N TYR A 326 10.99 11.72 -14.98
CA TYR A 326 10.09 12.37 -14.03
C TYR A 326 10.09 11.68 -12.66
N LEU A 327 9.53 12.34 -11.67
CA LEU A 327 9.40 11.85 -10.28
C LEU A 327 7.94 11.51 -9.93
N MET A 328 7.72 10.95 -8.76
CA MET A 328 6.38 10.52 -8.32
C MET A 328 5.40 11.69 -8.13
N GLU A 329 5.87 12.90 -7.81
CA GLU A 329 5.03 14.09 -7.75
C GLU A 329 4.52 14.46 -9.15
N ASP A 330 5.39 14.40 -10.18
CA ASP A 330 4.99 14.60 -11.57
C ASP A 330 3.94 13.56 -12.00
N PHE A 331 4.14 12.30 -11.58
CA PHE A 331 3.19 11.22 -11.86
C PHE A 331 1.84 11.47 -11.20
N HIS A 332 1.82 11.93 -9.94
CA HIS A 332 0.60 12.30 -9.24
C HIS A 332 -0.19 13.36 -10.01
N PHE A 333 0.43 14.46 -10.39
CA PHE A 333 -0.22 15.53 -11.13
C PHE A 333 -0.51 15.20 -12.59
N ALA A 334 0.18 14.22 -13.17
CA ALA A 334 -0.15 13.70 -14.51
C ALA A 334 -1.44 12.87 -14.57
N GLY A 335 -2.02 12.50 -13.42
CA GLY A 335 -3.22 11.68 -13.30
C GLY A 335 -3.07 10.51 -12.33
N GLY A 336 -1.86 10.29 -11.81
CA GLY A 336 -1.55 9.23 -10.86
C GLY A 336 -1.81 7.83 -11.39
N LEU A 337 -1.95 6.87 -10.48
CA LEU A 337 -2.20 5.49 -10.89
C LEU A 337 -3.56 5.30 -11.60
N PRO A 338 -4.67 5.93 -11.19
CA PRO A 338 -5.93 5.78 -11.93
C PRO A 338 -5.83 6.20 -13.40
N GLY A 339 -5.24 7.35 -13.70
CA GLY A 339 -4.99 7.79 -15.08
C GLY A 339 -4.07 6.84 -15.86
N PHE A 340 -3.04 6.31 -15.18
CA PHE A 340 -2.14 5.32 -15.74
C PHE A 340 -2.85 3.99 -16.07
N LEU A 341 -3.65 3.45 -15.15
CA LEU A 341 -4.43 2.23 -15.37
C LEU A 341 -5.47 2.39 -16.49
N GLY A 342 -5.98 3.61 -16.69
CA GLY A 342 -6.83 3.96 -17.83
C GLY A 342 -6.18 3.66 -19.19
N ARG A 343 -4.82 3.69 -19.29
CA ARG A 343 -4.07 3.30 -20.50
C ARG A 343 -3.93 1.77 -20.68
N LEU A 344 -4.26 1.00 -19.66
CA LEU A 344 -4.10 -0.45 -19.60
C LEU A 344 -5.43 -1.23 -19.60
N THR A 345 -6.56 -0.56 -19.77
CA THR A 345 -7.90 -1.17 -19.65
C THR A 345 -8.13 -2.40 -20.53
N ASN A 346 -7.38 -2.55 -21.61
CA ASN A 346 -7.46 -3.69 -22.52
C ASN A 346 -6.67 -4.94 -22.06
N VAL A 347 -5.89 -4.82 -20.98
CA VAL A 347 -5.10 -5.93 -20.40
C VAL A 347 -5.46 -6.20 -18.95
N LEU A 348 -6.29 -5.35 -18.33
CA LEU A 348 -6.72 -5.48 -16.94
C LEU A 348 -8.08 -6.17 -16.83
N HIS A 349 -8.29 -6.90 -15.73
CA HIS A 349 -9.55 -7.52 -15.37
C HIS A 349 -10.47 -6.51 -14.66
N LEU A 350 -11.23 -5.77 -15.45
CA LEU A 350 -11.97 -4.58 -14.98
C LEU A 350 -13.19 -4.90 -14.10
N ASP A 351 -13.74 -6.11 -14.17
CA ASP A 351 -15.00 -6.45 -13.49
C ASP A 351 -14.80 -7.06 -12.09
N ARG A 352 -13.59 -7.02 -11.55
CA ARG A 352 -13.26 -7.46 -10.20
C ARG A 352 -13.43 -6.36 -9.14
N PRO A 353 -13.78 -6.74 -7.89
CA PRO A 353 -13.98 -5.78 -6.80
C PRO A 353 -12.67 -5.16 -6.30
N THR A 354 -12.81 -3.98 -5.68
CA THR A 354 -11.77 -3.28 -4.92
C THR A 354 -12.34 -2.82 -3.57
N VAL A 355 -11.49 -2.39 -2.64
CA VAL A 355 -11.97 -1.77 -1.40
C VAL A 355 -12.78 -0.49 -1.65
N ALA A 356 -12.59 0.18 -2.77
CA ALA A 356 -13.25 1.46 -3.07
C ALA A 356 -14.57 1.30 -3.82
N HIS A 357 -14.65 0.32 -4.73
CA HIS A 357 -15.76 0.14 -5.67
C HIS A 357 -16.09 -1.34 -5.85
N ASP A 358 -17.29 -1.62 -6.35
CA ASP A 358 -17.71 -2.98 -6.66
C ASP A 358 -16.96 -3.53 -7.89
N THR A 359 -16.45 -2.66 -8.77
CA THR A 359 -15.58 -3.04 -9.88
C THR A 359 -14.38 -2.11 -10.04
N LEU A 360 -13.26 -2.62 -10.58
CA LEU A 360 -12.12 -1.80 -10.99
C LEU A 360 -12.52 -0.83 -12.13
N ARG A 361 -13.46 -1.22 -12.98
CA ARG A 361 -14.02 -0.37 -14.05
C ARG A 361 -14.57 0.94 -13.49
N GLU A 362 -15.41 0.86 -12.46
CA GLU A 362 -15.97 2.05 -11.79
C GLU A 362 -14.88 2.94 -11.18
N GLN A 363 -13.83 2.33 -10.66
CA GLN A 363 -12.68 3.06 -10.11
C GLN A 363 -11.93 3.87 -11.18
N LEU A 364 -11.89 3.38 -12.42
CA LEU A 364 -11.14 3.99 -13.53
C LEU A 364 -12.01 4.89 -14.42
N ASP A 365 -13.34 4.90 -14.21
CA ASP A 365 -14.25 5.69 -15.04
C ASP A 365 -13.93 7.19 -14.93
N GLY A 366 -13.69 7.81 -16.08
CA GLY A 366 -13.35 9.22 -16.16
C GLY A 366 -12.00 9.63 -15.58
N ALA A 367 -11.12 8.69 -15.21
CA ALA A 367 -9.77 9.00 -14.68
C ALA A 367 -8.92 9.70 -15.77
N PRO A 368 -8.55 11.00 -15.59
CA PRO A 368 -7.88 11.76 -16.63
C PRO A 368 -6.37 11.52 -16.62
N VAL A 369 -5.75 11.67 -17.79
CA VAL A 369 -4.30 11.89 -17.92
C VAL A 369 -4.07 13.35 -18.32
N HIS A 370 -3.41 14.09 -17.45
CA HIS A 370 -3.14 15.53 -17.64
C HIS A 370 -1.79 15.81 -18.32
N ASN A 371 -0.85 14.86 -18.28
CA ASN A 371 0.47 15.00 -18.88
C ASN A 371 0.90 13.69 -19.56
N SER A 372 0.80 13.65 -20.87
CA SER A 372 1.19 12.49 -21.70
C SER A 372 2.71 12.32 -21.85
N ALA A 373 3.52 13.29 -21.43
CA ALA A 373 4.97 13.11 -21.36
C ALA A 373 5.38 12.23 -20.17
N VAL A 374 4.61 12.24 -19.08
CA VAL A 374 4.83 11.43 -17.87
C VAL A 374 4.13 10.07 -18.01
N ILE A 375 2.84 10.07 -18.39
CA ILE A 375 2.00 8.89 -18.62
C ILE A 375 1.75 8.77 -20.13
N ARG A 376 2.55 7.95 -20.79
CA ARG A 376 2.55 7.81 -22.25
C ARG A 376 1.28 7.18 -22.78
N GLU A 377 0.95 7.49 -24.02
CA GLU A 377 -0.08 6.77 -24.78
C GLU A 377 0.42 5.36 -25.13
N ARG A 378 -0.49 4.40 -25.20
CA ARG A 378 -0.17 3.04 -25.62
C ARG A 378 0.35 2.97 -27.06
N SER A 379 -0.02 3.93 -27.92
CA SER A 379 0.48 4.08 -29.28
C SER A 379 1.90 4.66 -29.37
N ASP A 380 2.42 5.23 -28.27
CA ASP A 380 3.73 5.85 -28.19
C ASP A 380 4.43 5.45 -26.85
N PRO A 381 4.72 4.15 -26.65
CA PRO A 381 5.33 3.67 -25.42
C PRO A 381 6.83 3.97 -25.36
N LEU A 382 7.39 3.92 -24.15
CA LEU A 382 8.85 4.00 -23.94
C LEU A 382 9.56 2.71 -24.39
N ALA A 383 8.90 1.57 -24.21
CA ALA A 383 9.34 0.27 -24.68
C ALA A 383 8.10 -0.57 -25.04
N GLY A 384 8.22 -1.39 -26.09
CA GLY A 384 7.10 -2.23 -26.57
C GLY A 384 6.77 -3.42 -25.67
N GLU A 385 7.69 -3.82 -24.81
CA GLU A 385 7.56 -4.90 -23.82
C GLU A 385 7.79 -4.37 -22.41
N GLY A 386 7.31 -5.10 -21.40
CA GLY A 386 7.38 -4.71 -20.00
C GLY A 386 8.79 -4.49 -19.46
N GLY A 387 8.93 -3.67 -18.42
CA GLY A 387 10.21 -3.23 -17.88
C GLY A 387 11.05 -4.30 -17.15
N VAL A 388 10.58 -5.57 -17.09
CA VAL A 388 11.31 -6.68 -16.45
C VAL A 388 11.35 -7.87 -17.40
N ALA A 389 12.53 -8.44 -17.61
CA ALA A 389 12.74 -9.67 -18.40
C ALA A 389 13.12 -10.83 -17.50
N VAL A 390 12.54 -12.00 -17.73
CA VAL A 390 12.91 -13.25 -17.06
C VAL A 390 13.93 -13.96 -17.93
N LEU A 391 15.18 -14.01 -17.48
CA LEU A 391 16.28 -14.67 -18.17
C LEU A 391 16.42 -16.10 -17.69
N ARG A 392 16.70 -17.02 -18.63
CA ARG A 392 16.91 -18.44 -18.37
C ARG A 392 18.18 -18.92 -19.05
N GLY A 393 18.85 -19.89 -18.45
CA GLY A 393 20.05 -20.47 -19.00
C GLY A 393 20.48 -21.72 -18.25
N ASN A 394 21.57 -22.32 -18.72
CA ASN A 394 22.15 -23.55 -18.14
C ASN A 394 23.03 -23.27 -16.90
N LEU A 395 23.43 -22.02 -16.65
CA LEU A 395 24.13 -21.61 -15.42
C LEU A 395 23.18 -21.21 -14.30
N CYS A 396 22.06 -20.62 -14.66
CA CYS A 396 20.96 -20.24 -13.75
C CYS A 396 19.64 -20.64 -14.45
N PRO A 397 19.23 -21.90 -14.30
CA PRO A 397 18.01 -22.41 -14.93
C PRO A 397 16.73 -21.79 -14.31
#